data_1f80cb04b739f1da2b57018e31751aac
#
_entry.id   1f80cb04b739f1da2b57018e31751aac
#
_cell.length_a   1.000
_cell.length_b   1.000
_cell.length_c   1.000
_cell.angle_alpha   90.00
_cell.angle_beta   90.00
_cell.angle_gamma   90.00
#
_symmetry.space_group_name_H-M   'P 1'
#
loop_
_entity.id
_entity.type
_entity.pdbx_description
1 polymer ?
#
loop_
_entity_poly.entity_id
_entity_poly.type
_entity_poly.pdbx_seq_one_letter_code
_entity_poly.pdbx_strand_id
1 'polypeptide(L)'
;PAAIGVAEVENRNVLEDLIRQPEMAAGGYRYIHYEGPDKRGIDCALLYDPKQFTPRTTALVLSTPFEGDTIHKTRGFLIVGGELAGDKVCMIVNHWPSRGAKEPVRMHAAMQVKALKDSLMRSDKDLKLIIMGDLNDDPMDQNLAVLGAKKHVEDMTEDDLYNPWWVTLEDKGVGTLLYRGKWNLFDQIIISPSLLQAAKGLKYDHNEVFLREYLFQQEGRYKGSPLRTYGGKVWLDGYSDHLPTIIYMRKQ
;
A
#
# COMPACT_ATOMS: atom_id res chain seq x y z
N PRO A 1 7.61 -11.72 5.30
CA PRO A 1 6.31 -11.54 4.62
C PRO A 1 6.25 -12.29 3.29
N ALA A 2 5.04 -12.73 2.88
CA ALA A 2 4.85 -13.37 1.57
C ALA A 2 4.97 -12.37 0.41
N ALA A 3 4.53 -11.12 0.65
CA ALA A 3 4.63 -10.01 -0.29
C ALA A 3 4.80 -8.68 0.45
N ILE A 4 5.50 -7.73 -0.15
CA ILE A 4 5.75 -6.39 0.39
C ILE A 4 5.55 -5.39 -0.75
N GLY A 5 4.51 -4.55 -0.64
CA GLY A 5 4.35 -3.40 -1.51
C GLY A 5 5.25 -2.27 -1.03
N VAL A 6 6.00 -1.66 -1.94
CA VAL A 6 6.87 -0.53 -1.64
C VAL A 6 6.58 0.63 -2.57
N ALA A 7 6.70 1.85 -2.06
CA ALA A 7 6.55 3.10 -2.78
C ALA A 7 7.88 3.90 -2.75
N GLU A 8 7.96 4.94 -3.59
CA GLU A 8 9.13 5.80 -3.74
C GLU A 8 10.40 5.05 -4.18
N VAL A 9 10.22 4.00 -4.97
CA VAL A 9 11.34 3.26 -5.59
C VAL A 9 11.91 4.09 -6.72
N GLU A 10 13.20 4.43 -6.63
CA GLU A 10 13.87 5.25 -7.64
C GLU A 10 14.03 4.51 -8.99
N ASN A 11 14.43 3.25 -8.93
CA ASN A 11 14.67 2.44 -10.12
C ASN A 11 14.90 0.96 -9.77
N ARG A 12 15.13 0.15 -10.79
CA ARG A 12 15.45 -1.26 -10.66
C ARG A 12 16.71 -1.53 -9.82
N ASN A 13 17.73 -0.70 -9.91
CA ASN A 13 19.02 -0.96 -9.25
C ASN A 13 18.89 -0.95 -7.73
N VAL A 14 18.09 -0.02 -7.17
CA VAL A 14 17.87 0.03 -5.70
C VAL A 14 17.14 -1.22 -5.19
N LEU A 15 16.24 -1.81 -6.01
CA LEU A 15 15.59 -3.08 -5.67
C LEU A 15 16.56 -4.25 -5.72
N GLU A 16 17.45 -4.28 -6.72
CA GLU A 16 18.49 -5.31 -6.81
C GLU A 16 19.48 -5.23 -5.65
N ASP A 17 19.87 -4.03 -5.25
CA ASP A 17 20.72 -3.81 -4.08
C ASP A 17 20.00 -4.22 -2.79
N LEU A 18 18.72 -3.91 -2.65
CA LEU A 18 17.92 -4.30 -1.49
C LEU A 18 17.82 -5.83 -1.35
N ILE A 19 17.47 -6.55 -2.41
CA ILE A 19 17.30 -8.02 -2.32
C ILE A 19 18.63 -8.76 -2.15
N ARG A 20 19.78 -8.10 -2.41
CA ARG A 20 21.12 -8.64 -2.15
C ARG A 20 21.58 -8.44 -0.70
N GLN A 21 20.89 -7.60 0.09
CA GLN A 21 21.21 -7.45 1.51
C GLN A 21 21.05 -8.81 2.23
N PRO A 22 21.93 -9.14 3.19
CA PRO A 22 21.95 -10.47 3.82
C PRO A 22 20.59 -10.93 4.33
N GLU A 23 19.82 -10.05 4.94
CA GLU A 23 18.51 -10.32 5.52
C GLU A 23 17.47 -10.66 4.45
N MET A 24 17.52 -9.97 3.30
CA MET A 24 16.60 -10.20 2.18
C MET A 24 17.04 -11.40 1.33
N ALA A 25 18.34 -11.55 1.11
CA ALA A 25 18.92 -12.67 0.36
C ALA A 25 18.63 -14.03 1.02
N ALA A 26 18.66 -14.11 2.36
CA ALA A 26 18.30 -15.29 3.12
C ALA A 26 16.85 -15.74 2.85
N GLY A 27 15.93 -14.80 2.60
CA GLY A 27 14.54 -15.04 2.23
C GLY A 27 14.35 -15.43 0.76
N GLY A 28 15.32 -15.17 -0.11
CA GLY A 28 15.25 -15.42 -1.56
C GLY A 28 14.24 -14.56 -2.27
N TYR A 29 13.99 -13.36 -1.75
CA TYR A 29 13.01 -12.44 -2.30
C TYR A 29 13.29 -12.09 -3.77
N ARG A 30 12.20 -11.88 -4.52
CA ARG A 30 12.17 -11.35 -5.88
C ARG A 30 11.31 -10.11 -5.92
N TYR A 31 11.34 -9.37 -7.03
CA TYR A 31 10.53 -8.16 -7.18
C TYR A 31 9.84 -8.08 -8.54
N ILE A 32 8.78 -7.28 -8.58
CA ILE A 32 8.07 -6.84 -9.78
C ILE A 32 8.05 -5.33 -9.75
N HIS A 33 8.58 -4.72 -10.82
CA HIS A 33 8.72 -3.28 -10.97
C HIS A 33 8.58 -2.89 -12.43
N TYR A 34 8.00 -1.73 -12.67
CA TYR A 34 7.91 -1.07 -13.96
C TYR A 34 8.31 0.39 -13.78
N GLU A 35 9.15 0.90 -14.67
CA GLU A 35 9.47 2.31 -14.76
C GLU A 35 8.21 3.09 -15.16
N GLY A 36 7.83 4.07 -14.36
CA GLY A 36 6.66 4.92 -14.55
C GLY A 36 7.02 6.31 -15.07
N PRO A 37 6.02 7.11 -15.40
CA PRO A 37 6.23 8.45 -15.96
C PRO A 37 6.35 9.55 -14.91
N ASP A 38 6.43 9.25 -13.62
CA ASP A 38 6.52 10.27 -12.56
C ASP A 38 7.79 11.11 -12.73
N LYS A 39 7.65 12.44 -12.73
CA LYS A 39 8.76 13.37 -12.98
C LYS A 39 9.85 13.34 -11.90
N ARG A 40 9.56 12.80 -10.72
CA ARG A 40 10.55 12.61 -9.64
C ARG A 40 11.33 11.31 -9.83
N GLY A 41 10.94 10.46 -10.79
CA GLY A 41 11.55 9.15 -11.01
C GLY A 41 11.30 8.21 -9.84
N ILE A 42 10.09 8.19 -9.30
CA ILE A 42 9.71 7.29 -8.20
C ILE A 42 8.52 6.41 -8.62
N ASP A 43 8.60 5.15 -8.27
CA ASP A 43 7.64 4.12 -8.66
C ASP A 43 7.13 3.31 -7.48
N CYS A 44 6.18 2.42 -7.76
CA CYS A 44 5.78 1.34 -6.87
C CYS A 44 6.42 0.02 -7.31
N ALA A 45 6.74 -0.84 -6.35
CA ALA A 45 7.16 -2.20 -6.62
C ALA A 45 6.53 -3.20 -5.65
N LEU A 46 6.55 -4.47 -6.01
CA LEU A 46 6.16 -5.58 -5.15
C LEU A 46 7.36 -6.51 -4.97
N LEU A 47 7.87 -6.65 -3.74
CA LEU A 47 8.79 -7.72 -3.39
C LEU A 47 7.97 -8.93 -2.91
N TYR A 48 8.43 -10.13 -3.20
CA TYR A 48 7.71 -11.34 -2.82
C TYR A 48 8.65 -12.52 -2.54
N ASP A 49 8.22 -13.38 -1.61
CA ASP A 49 8.83 -14.68 -1.35
C ASP A 49 8.32 -15.70 -2.38
N PRO A 50 9.15 -16.21 -3.31
CA PRO A 50 8.71 -17.13 -4.36
C PRO A 50 8.29 -18.50 -3.83
N LYS A 51 8.55 -18.81 -2.56
CA LYS A 51 8.08 -20.04 -1.92
C LYS A 51 6.62 -19.94 -1.49
N GLN A 52 6.10 -18.70 -1.30
CA GLN A 52 4.75 -18.43 -0.82
C GLN A 52 3.85 -17.85 -1.90
N PHE A 53 4.40 -16.97 -2.75
CA PHE A 53 3.65 -16.29 -3.82
C PHE A 53 4.23 -16.58 -5.20
N THR A 54 3.37 -17.00 -6.11
CA THR A 54 3.70 -17.24 -7.52
C THR A 54 2.96 -16.24 -8.40
N PRO A 55 3.62 -15.18 -8.88
CA PRO A 55 2.99 -14.22 -9.80
C PRO A 55 2.65 -14.89 -11.13
N ARG A 56 1.49 -14.56 -11.70
CA ARG A 56 0.98 -15.06 -12.98
C ARG A 56 0.77 -13.95 -13.99
N THR A 57 0.28 -12.80 -13.53
CA THR A 57 0.02 -11.63 -14.36
C THR A 57 0.55 -10.38 -13.67
N THR A 58 1.16 -9.49 -14.44
CA THR A 58 1.67 -8.21 -13.93
C THR A 58 1.39 -7.11 -14.92
N ALA A 59 1.05 -5.93 -14.46
CA ALA A 59 0.84 -4.75 -15.29
C ALA A 59 1.08 -3.47 -14.49
N LEU A 60 1.55 -2.43 -15.17
CA LEU A 60 1.47 -1.05 -14.69
C LEU A 60 0.34 -0.36 -15.45
N VAL A 61 -0.73 0.00 -14.74
CA VAL A 61 -1.80 0.84 -15.29
C VAL A 61 -1.45 2.29 -15.02
N LEU A 62 -1.19 3.04 -16.07
CA LEU A 62 -0.83 4.45 -15.93
C LEU A 62 -2.01 5.28 -15.46
N SER A 63 -1.77 6.19 -14.52
CA SER A 63 -2.78 7.17 -14.13
C SER A 63 -3.11 8.10 -15.30
N THR A 64 -4.41 8.26 -15.56
CA THR A 64 -4.86 9.22 -16.58
C THR A 64 -4.70 10.65 -16.06
N PRO A 65 -4.47 11.63 -16.94
CA PRO A 65 -4.38 13.03 -16.55
C PRO A 65 -5.67 13.53 -15.88
N PHE A 66 -5.51 14.32 -14.82
CA PHE A 66 -6.64 15.01 -14.19
C PHE A 66 -7.00 16.25 -15.02
N GLU A 67 -8.27 16.39 -15.43
CA GLU A 67 -8.81 17.54 -16.17
C GLU A 67 -7.93 18.02 -17.36
N GLY A 68 -7.34 17.08 -18.10
CA GLY A 68 -6.52 17.41 -19.26
C GLY A 68 -5.10 17.92 -18.93
N ASP A 69 -4.66 17.85 -17.67
CA ASP A 69 -3.28 18.14 -17.30
C ASP A 69 -2.32 17.09 -17.85
N THR A 70 -1.85 17.31 -19.06
CA THR A 70 -0.90 16.41 -19.76
C THR A 70 0.54 16.62 -19.33
N ILE A 71 0.82 17.65 -18.53
CA ILE A 71 2.18 18.04 -18.10
C ILE A 71 2.59 17.28 -16.84
N HIS A 72 1.69 17.17 -15.86
CA HIS A 72 1.97 16.52 -14.59
C HIS A 72 1.62 15.04 -14.63
N LYS A 73 2.58 14.24 -15.07
CA LYS A 73 2.50 12.79 -14.99
C LYS A 73 2.79 12.33 -13.56
N THR A 74 2.02 11.36 -13.10
CA THR A 74 2.19 10.74 -11.79
C THR A 74 2.37 9.23 -11.92
N ARG A 75 2.62 8.57 -10.78
CA ARG A 75 2.75 7.10 -10.71
C ARG A 75 1.51 6.41 -11.24
N GLY A 76 1.73 5.25 -11.80
CA GLY A 76 0.66 4.31 -12.13
C GLY A 76 0.28 3.43 -10.94
N PHE A 77 -0.60 2.47 -11.20
CA PHE A 77 -1.03 1.44 -10.27
C PHE A 77 -0.39 0.12 -10.70
N LEU A 78 0.44 -0.46 -9.83
CA LEU A 78 1.07 -1.75 -10.11
C LEU A 78 0.09 -2.88 -9.75
N ILE A 79 -0.33 -3.64 -10.74
CA ILE A 79 -1.24 -4.77 -10.57
C ILE A 79 -0.45 -6.07 -10.68
N VAL A 80 -0.58 -6.93 -9.68
CA VAL A 80 0.07 -8.24 -9.65
C VAL A 80 -0.97 -9.30 -9.27
N GLY A 81 -1.32 -10.13 -10.22
CA GLY A 81 -2.16 -11.32 -10.01
C GLY A 81 -1.31 -12.57 -9.88
N GLY A 82 -1.72 -13.49 -9.02
CA GLY A 82 -0.98 -14.73 -8.81
C GLY A 82 -1.63 -15.66 -7.80
N GLU A 83 -0.85 -16.61 -7.31
CA GLU A 83 -1.27 -17.59 -6.30
C GLU A 83 -0.49 -17.38 -5.01
N LEU A 84 -1.20 -17.22 -3.90
CA LEU A 84 -0.64 -17.13 -2.55
C LEU A 84 -1.23 -18.26 -1.71
N ALA A 85 -0.37 -19.15 -1.22
CA ALA A 85 -0.78 -20.32 -0.46
C ALA A 85 -1.88 -21.18 -1.13
N GLY A 86 -1.90 -21.20 -2.48
CA GLY A 86 -2.86 -21.94 -3.29
C GLY A 86 -4.17 -21.22 -3.60
N ASP A 87 -4.33 -19.98 -3.15
CA ASP A 87 -5.46 -19.13 -3.49
C ASP A 87 -5.09 -18.09 -4.55
N LYS A 88 -6.07 -17.79 -5.41
CA LYS A 88 -5.94 -16.73 -6.39
C LYS A 88 -6.04 -15.36 -5.71
N VAL A 89 -4.98 -14.58 -5.85
CA VAL A 89 -4.85 -13.25 -5.23
C VAL A 89 -4.51 -12.21 -6.30
N CYS A 90 -5.05 -11.02 -6.18
CA CYS A 90 -4.60 -9.85 -6.91
C CYS A 90 -4.21 -8.74 -5.95
N MET A 91 -3.02 -8.17 -6.13
CA MET A 91 -2.50 -7.06 -5.36
C MET A 91 -2.41 -5.83 -6.25
N ILE A 92 -2.90 -4.69 -5.77
CA ILE A 92 -2.72 -3.38 -6.42
C ILE A 92 -1.88 -2.53 -5.49
N VAL A 93 -0.63 -2.24 -5.90
CA VAL A 93 0.28 -1.37 -5.14
C VAL A 93 0.14 0.05 -5.65
N ASN A 94 -0.06 0.97 -4.73
CA ASN A 94 -0.43 2.36 -4.98
C ASN A 94 0.53 3.34 -4.31
N HIS A 95 0.70 4.50 -4.94
CA HIS A 95 1.20 5.69 -4.29
C HIS A 95 0.45 6.90 -4.86
N TRP A 96 -0.60 7.34 -4.18
CA TRP A 96 -1.47 8.42 -4.66
C TRP A 96 -0.78 9.79 -4.54
N PRO A 97 -1.28 10.81 -5.27
CA PRO A 97 -0.77 12.17 -5.16
C PRO A 97 -0.81 12.67 -3.71
N SER A 98 0.28 13.31 -3.27
CA SER A 98 0.40 13.79 -1.89
C SER A 98 -0.63 14.86 -1.55
N ARG A 99 -0.84 15.14 -0.26
CA ARG A 99 -1.71 16.24 0.21
C ARG A 99 -1.20 17.63 -0.21
N GLY A 100 0.01 17.74 -0.75
CA GLY A 100 0.50 18.94 -1.44
C GLY A 100 -0.20 19.20 -2.79
N ALA A 101 -0.75 18.16 -3.43
CA ALA A 101 -1.65 18.30 -4.55
C ALA A 101 -3.05 18.67 -4.05
N LYS A 102 -3.87 19.29 -4.94
CA LYS A 102 -5.27 19.59 -4.62
C LYS A 102 -6.05 18.28 -4.41
N GLU A 103 -7.02 18.30 -3.52
CA GLU A 103 -7.85 17.13 -3.18
C GLU A 103 -8.46 16.42 -4.41
N PRO A 104 -9.06 17.14 -5.42
CA PRO A 104 -9.63 16.48 -6.59
C PRO A 104 -8.67 15.59 -7.38
N VAL A 105 -7.36 15.83 -7.30
CA VAL A 105 -6.33 14.99 -7.96
C VAL A 105 -6.22 13.63 -7.28
N ARG A 106 -6.33 13.57 -5.93
CA ARG A 106 -6.38 12.28 -5.21
C ARG A 106 -7.70 11.56 -5.42
N MET A 107 -8.82 12.30 -5.44
CA MET A 107 -10.13 11.75 -5.81
C MET A 107 -10.08 11.08 -7.18
N HIS A 108 -9.42 11.71 -8.16
CA HIS A 108 -9.24 11.14 -9.48
C HIS A 108 -8.44 9.82 -9.45
N ALA A 109 -7.38 9.73 -8.63
CA ALA A 109 -6.66 8.48 -8.42
C ALA A 109 -7.54 7.41 -7.78
N ALA A 110 -8.30 7.76 -6.74
CA ALA A 110 -9.24 6.85 -6.07
C ALA A 110 -10.30 6.30 -7.04
N MET A 111 -10.86 7.14 -7.91
CA MET A 111 -11.85 6.73 -8.92
C MET A 111 -11.26 5.75 -9.94
N GLN A 112 -10.01 5.93 -10.35
CA GLN A 112 -9.33 5.00 -11.25
C GLN A 112 -9.09 3.64 -10.59
N VAL A 113 -8.61 3.64 -9.34
CA VAL A 113 -8.43 2.39 -8.56
C VAL A 113 -9.77 1.72 -8.29
N LYS A 114 -10.84 2.49 -8.03
CA LYS A 114 -12.20 1.96 -7.95
C LYS A 114 -12.62 1.24 -9.23
N ALA A 115 -12.40 1.85 -10.39
CA ALA A 115 -12.74 1.24 -11.67
C ALA A 115 -11.98 -0.07 -11.91
N LEU A 116 -10.69 -0.13 -11.55
CA LEU A 116 -9.88 -1.36 -11.58
C LEU A 116 -10.44 -2.42 -10.64
N LYS A 117 -10.70 -2.06 -9.39
CA LYS A 117 -11.33 -2.93 -8.38
C LYS A 117 -12.65 -3.49 -8.88
N ASP A 118 -13.55 -2.63 -9.34
CA ASP A 118 -14.88 -3.02 -9.81
C ASP A 118 -14.81 -3.98 -11.01
N SER A 119 -13.84 -3.76 -11.91
CA SER A 119 -13.61 -4.66 -13.04
C SER A 119 -13.10 -6.04 -12.60
N LEU A 120 -12.14 -6.07 -11.68
CA LEU A 120 -11.54 -7.30 -11.17
C LEU A 120 -12.56 -8.12 -10.37
N MET A 121 -13.27 -7.51 -9.42
CA MET A 121 -14.27 -8.19 -8.58
C MET A 121 -15.49 -8.65 -9.38
N ARG A 122 -15.86 -7.95 -10.45
CA ARG A 122 -16.92 -8.37 -11.36
C ARG A 122 -16.53 -9.58 -12.21
N SER A 123 -15.25 -9.66 -12.60
CA SER A 123 -14.74 -10.80 -13.38
C SER A 123 -14.58 -12.07 -12.55
N ASP A 124 -14.37 -11.91 -11.25
CA ASP A 124 -14.15 -13.02 -10.31
C ASP A 124 -14.58 -12.58 -8.90
N LYS A 125 -15.76 -13.01 -8.46
CA LYS A 125 -16.32 -12.64 -7.15
C LYS A 125 -15.57 -13.24 -5.97
N ASP A 126 -14.85 -14.34 -6.19
CA ASP A 126 -14.06 -15.02 -5.17
C ASP A 126 -12.61 -14.53 -5.14
N LEU A 127 -12.24 -13.60 -6.02
CA LEU A 127 -10.90 -13.03 -6.09
C LEU A 127 -10.51 -12.38 -4.76
N LYS A 128 -9.42 -12.83 -4.19
CA LYS A 128 -8.81 -12.21 -3.02
C LYS A 128 -8.04 -10.96 -3.44
N LEU A 129 -8.75 -9.82 -3.45
CA LEU A 129 -8.18 -8.54 -3.85
C LEU A 129 -7.58 -7.82 -2.64
N ILE A 130 -6.37 -7.32 -2.81
CA ILE A 130 -5.62 -6.54 -1.82
C ILE A 130 -5.18 -5.23 -2.48
N ILE A 131 -5.64 -4.09 -1.97
CA ILE A 131 -5.21 -2.77 -2.40
C ILE A 131 -4.32 -2.21 -1.31
N MET A 132 -3.06 -1.90 -1.64
CA MET A 132 -2.07 -1.47 -0.65
C MET A 132 -1.23 -0.30 -1.13
N GLY A 133 -0.60 0.39 -0.19
CA GLY A 133 0.40 1.43 -0.41
C GLY A 133 0.11 2.73 0.32
N ASP A 134 0.86 3.77 -0.03
CA ASP A 134 0.65 5.14 0.44
C ASP A 134 -0.50 5.78 -0.36
N LEU A 135 -1.67 5.85 0.26
CA LEU A 135 -2.86 6.45 -0.34
C LEU A 135 -2.96 7.96 -0.09
N ASN A 136 -2.01 8.53 0.69
CA ASN A 136 -1.95 9.95 1.05
C ASN A 136 -3.25 10.52 1.65
N ASP A 137 -4.13 9.65 2.13
CA ASP A 137 -5.39 9.95 2.82
C ASP A 137 -5.59 9.02 4.02
N ASP A 138 -6.26 9.52 5.04
CA ASP A 138 -6.63 8.73 6.21
C ASP A 138 -7.80 7.78 5.88
N PRO A 139 -7.98 6.67 6.60
CA PRO A 139 -9.04 5.68 6.31
C PRO A 139 -10.46 6.25 6.24
N MET A 140 -10.73 7.36 6.94
CA MET A 140 -12.04 8.02 6.98
C MET A 140 -12.22 9.10 5.91
N ASP A 141 -11.19 9.40 5.11
CA ASP A 141 -11.29 10.44 4.09
C ASP A 141 -12.21 10.01 2.92
N GLN A 142 -12.78 11.02 2.25
CA GLN A 142 -13.78 10.82 1.21
C GLN A 142 -13.28 9.94 0.04
N ASN A 143 -11.99 10.03 -0.28
CA ASN A 143 -11.41 9.23 -1.36
C ASN A 143 -11.44 7.72 -1.06
N LEU A 144 -11.29 7.33 0.22
CA LEU A 144 -11.44 5.95 0.66
C LEU A 144 -12.91 5.51 0.64
N ALA A 145 -13.84 6.40 0.99
CA ALA A 145 -15.27 6.12 0.88
C ALA A 145 -15.69 5.88 -0.58
N VAL A 146 -15.16 6.65 -1.53
CA VAL A 146 -15.40 6.46 -2.99
C VAL A 146 -14.86 5.12 -3.47
N LEU A 147 -13.70 4.67 -2.95
CA LEU A 147 -13.16 3.34 -3.24
C LEU A 147 -14.07 2.21 -2.74
N GLY A 148 -15.00 2.51 -1.83
CA GLY A 148 -15.88 1.53 -1.16
C GLY A 148 -15.26 0.95 0.11
N ALA A 149 -14.24 1.60 0.68
CA ALA A 149 -13.60 1.14 1.91
C ALA A 149 -14.51 1.37 3.13
N LYS A 150 -14.80 0.33 3.90
CA LYS A 150 -15.69 0.34 5.07
C LYS A 150 -14.92 0.07 6.35
N LYS A 151 -15.37 0.71 7.45
CA LYS A 151 -14.86 0.50 8.81
C LYS A 151 -15.28 -0.85 9.38
N HIS A 152 -16.54 -1.23 9.18
CA HIS A 152 -17.15 -2.42 9.77
C HIS A 152 -17.59 -3.41 8.71
N VAL A 153 -17.40 -4.68 8.98
CA VAL A 153 -17.76 -5.77 8.05
C VAL A 153 -19.27 -5.86 7.84
N GLU A 154 -20.04 -5.53 8.87
CA GLU A 154 -21.51 -5.51 8.84
C GLU A 154 -22.11 -4.43 7.92
N ASP A 155 -21.34 -3.38 7.62
CA ASP A 155 -21.75 -2.28 6.73
C ASP A 155 -21.41 -2.54 5.26
N MET A 156 -20.77 -3.68 4.96
CA MET A 156 -20.26 -4.00 3.63
C MET A 156 -21.33 -4.67 2.75
N THR A 157 -21.30 -4.29 1.48
CA THR A 157 -21.91 -5.05 0.39
C THR A 157 -20.86 -5.94 -0.30
N GLU A 158 -21.27 -6.75 -1.28
CA GLU A 158 -20.35 -7.60 -2.05
C GLU A 158 -19.32 -6.80 -2.88
N ASP A 159 -19.61 -5.53 -3.17
CA ASP A 159 -18.74 -4.63 -3.96
C ASP A 159 -17.83 -3.74 -3.10
N ASP A 160 -18.01 -3.76 -1.78
CA ASP A 160 -17.22 -2.97 -0.85
C ASP A 160 -15.91 -3.66 -0.47
N LEU A 161 -15.04 -2.91 0.18
CA LEU A 161 -13.77 -3.38 0.73
C LEU A 161 -13.74 -3.17 2.25
N TYR A 162 -13.06 -4.03 2.96
CA TYR A 162 -12.78 -3.85 4.38
C TYR A 162 -11.49 -3.07 4.60
N ASN A 163 -11.57 -2.00 5.38
CA ASN A 163 -10.41 -1.19 5.77
C ASN A 163 -10.13 -1.33 7.27
N PRO A 164 -9.24 -2.26 7.69
CA PRO A 164 -8.94 -2.49 9.10
C PRO A 164 -8.20 -1.30 9.76
N TRP A 165 -7.66 -0.38 8.97
CA TRP A 165 -6.85 0.74 9.44
C TRP A 165 -7.70 1.86 10.04
N TRP A 166 -8.99 1.90 9.76
CA TRP A 166 -9.90 2.88 10.32
C TRP A 166 -9.93 2.80 11.86
N VAL A 167 -10.15 1.60 12.40
CA VAL A 167 -10.10 1.33 13.85
C VAL A 167 -8.70 1.60 14.42
N THR A 168 -7.65 1.31 13.65
CA THR A 168 -6.26 1.52 14.09
C THR A 168 -5.97 3.00 14.30
N LEU A 169 -6.41 3.88 13.41
CA LEU A 169 -6.21 5.33 13.56
C LEU A 169 -7.20 5.95 14.55
N GLU A 170 -8.50 5.70 14.38
CA GLU A 170 -9.55 6.40 15.12
C GLU A 170 -9.64 5.96 16.57
N ASP A 171 -9.62 4.64 16.81
CA ASP A 171 -9.85 4.09 18.17
C ASP A 171 -8.54 3.92 18.96
N LYS A 172 -7.42 3.60 18.28
CA LYS A 172 -6.13 3.35 18.92
C LYS A 172 -5.17 4.54 18.83
N GLY A 173 -5.45 5.54 18.00
CA GLY A 173 -4.59 6.70 17.78
C GLY A 173 -3.23 6.37 17.13
N VAL A 174 -3.13 5.22 16.45
CA VAL A 174 -1.89 4.76 15.80
C VAL A 174 -1.93 5.07 14.33
N GLY A 175 -0.89 5.74 13.83
CA GLY A 175 -0.73 6.09 12.42
C GLY A 175 0.63 5.68 11.86
N THR A 176 0.85 5.95 10.59
CA THR A 176 2.11 5.68 9.90
C THR A 176 2.97 6.92 9.69
N LEU A 177 2.36 8.10 9.63
CA LEU A 177 3.04 9.39 9.44
C LEU A 177 2.67 10.36 10.56
N LEU A 178 3.67 10.96 11.22
CA LEU A 178 3.45 12.04 12.18
C LEU A 178 3.66 13.41 11.52
N TYR A 179 2.58 14.16 11.32
CA TYR A 179 2.64 15.49 10.74
C TYR A 179 2.05 16.54 11.68
N ARG A 180 2.86 17.55 12.05
CA ARG A 180 2.47 18.63 12.98
C ARG A 180 1.87 18.14 14.30
N GLY A 181 2.40 17.05 14.84
CA GLY A 181 1.97 16.47 16.10
C GLY A 181 0.69 15.61 16.00
N LYS A 182 0.16 15.39 14.81
CA LYS A 182 -0.98 14.51 14.56
C LYS A 182 -0.55 13.29 13.77
N TRP A 183 -0.94 12.10 14.21
CA TRP A 183 -0.79 10.87 13.45
C TRP A 183 -1.80 10.80 12.32
N ASN A 184 -1.33 10.46 11.13
CA ASN A 184 -2.11 10.08 9.96
C ASN A 184 -1.76 8.64 9.60
N LEU A 185 -2.68 7.95 8.93
CA LEU A 185 -2.48 6.56 8.50
C LEU A 185 -2.71 6.47 6.99
N PHE A 186 -1.67 6.81 6.22
CA PHE A 186 -1.72 6.85 4.75
C PHE A 186 -1.35 5.52 4.11
N ASP A 187 -0.53 4.72 4.80
CA ASP A 187 -0.06 3.43 4.35
C ASP A 187 -1.08 2.37 4.76
N GLN A 188 -1.89 1.94 3.81
CA GLN A 188 -3.04 1.07 4.06
C GLN A 188 -2.97 -0.21 3.24
N ILE A 189 -3.55 -1.28 3.76
CA ILE A 189 -3.78 -2.54 3.08
C ILE A 189 -5.25 -2.87 3.24
N ILE A 190 -6.03 -2.66 2.19
CA ILE A 190 -7.49 -2.77 2.14
C ILE A 190 -7.85 -4.04 1.39
N ILE A 191 -8.83 -4.80 1.85
CA ILE A 191 -9.07 -6.16 1.39
C ILE A 191 -10.52 -6.40 0.95
N SER A 192 -10.70 -7.33 0.01
CA SER A 192 -12.02 -7.76 -0.46
C SER A 192 -12.75 -8.66 0.55
N PRO A 193 -14.10 -8.75 0.46
CA PRO A 193 -14.91 -9.62 1.31
C PRO A 193 -14.48 -11.10 1.29
N SER A 194 -13.97 -11.57 0.15
CA SER A 194 -13.48 -12.94 -0.02
C SER A 194 -12.33 -13.33 0.93
N LEU A 195 -11.58 -12.33 1.47
CA LEU A 195 -10.56 -12.54 2.50
C LEU A 195 -11.15 -12.54 3.92
N LEU A 196 -12.39 -12.11 4.12
CA LEU A 196 -13.05 -12.10 5.44
C LEU A 196 -13.91 -13.34 5.66
N GLN A 197 -14.60 -13.79 4.61
CA GLN A 197 -15.65 -14.81 4.69
C GLN A 197 -15.24 -16.19 4.15
N ALA A 198 -13.95 -16.34 3.78
CA ALA A 198 -13.46 -17.60 3.24
C ALA A 198 -13.72 -18.77 4.21
N ALA A 199 -14.55 -19.72 3.80
CA ALA A 199 -14.75 -20.97 4.52
C ALA A 199 -13.52 -21.89 4.42
N LYS A 200 -12.75 -21.74 3.34
CA LYS A 200 -11.48 -22.44 3.06
C LYS A 200 -10.49 -21.48 2.41
N GLY A 201 -9.20 -21.74 2.60
CA GLY A 201 -8.12 -20.95 1.99
C GLY A 201 -7.68 -19.78 2.85
N LEU A 202 -7.12 -18.74 2.21
CA LEU A 202 -6.59 -17.57 2.89
C LEU A 202 -7.70 -16.71 3.47
N LYS A 203 -7.54 -16.38 4.74
CA LYS A 203 -8.42 -15.50 5.50
C LYS A 203 -7.61 -14.46 6.24
N TYR A 204 -8.09 -13.22 6.24
CA TYR A 204 -7.57 -12.16 7.10
C TYR A 204 -7.70 -12.54 8.57
N ASP A 205 -6.66 -12.25 9.34
CA ASP A 205 -6.62 -12.49 10.78
C ASP A 205 -6.59 -11.17 11.55
N HIS A 206 -5.53 -10.38 11.39
CA HIS A 206 -5.40 -9.07 12.03
C HIS A 206 -4.42 -8.17 11.25
N ASN A 207 -4.28 -6.93 11.72
CA ASN A 207 -3.35 -5.95 11.18
C ASN A 207 -2.56 -5.27 12.29
N GLU A 208 -1.37 -4.77 11.94
CA GLU A 208 -0.57 -3.93 12.82
C GLU A 208 0.20 -2.86 12.04
N VAL A 209 0.41 -1.69 12.65
CA VAL A 209 1.51 -0.79 12.26
C VAL A 209 2.77 -1.31 12.93
N PHE A 210 3.83 -1.53 12.17
CA PHE A 210 5.08 -2.10 12.68
C PHE A 210 5.85 -1.06 13.49
N LEU A 211 5.57 -1.02 14.80
CA LEU A 211 6.17 -0.09 15.75
C LEU A 211 7.37 -0.73 16.41
N ARG A 212 8.58 -0.26 16.09
CA ARG A 212 9.82 -0.68 16.77
C ARG A 212 10.61 0.56 17.15
N GLU A 213 11.22 0.57 18.32
CA GLU A 213 11.90 1.73 18.89
C GLU A 213 12.92 2.34 17.93
N TYR A 214 13.70 1.52 17.22
CA TYR A 214 14.71 1.97 16.28
C TYR A 214 14.16 2.71 15.04
N LEU A 215 12.84 2.58 14.77
CA LEU A 215 12.18 3.31 13.67
C LEU A 215 11.81 4.75 14.04
N PHE A 216 12.05 5.16 15.29
CA PHE A 216 11.66 6.48 15.76
C PHE A 216 12.86 7.37 16.06
N GLN A 217 12.70 8.66 15.81
CA GLN A 217 13.63 9.68 16.24
C GLN A 217 13.70 9.70 17.77
N GLN A 218 14.89 9.46 18.34
CA GLN A 218 15.05 9.35 19.79
C GLN A 218 15.27 10.70 20.47
N GLU A 219 15.77 11.70 19.74
CA GLU A 219 16.17 13.00 20.29
C GLU A 219 15.74 14.17 19.39
N GLY A 220 15.91 15.39 19.92
CA GLY A 220 15.71 16.63 19.19
C GLY A 220 14.24 17.00 18.92
N ARG A 221 14.06 17.93 18.01
CA ARG A 221 12.75 18.54 17.69
C ARG A 221 11.71 17.54 17.19
N TYR A 222 12.13 16.47 16.56
CA TYR A 222 11.27 15.45 15.94
C TYR A 222 11.22 14.15 16.73
N LYS A 223 11.62 14.20 18.02
CA LYS A 223 11.54 13.03 18.92
C LYS A 223 10.14 12.41 18.88
N GLY A 224 10.08 11.10 18.71
CA GLY A 224 8.83 10.33 18.65
C GLY A 224 8.15 10.32 17.27
N SER A 225 8.73 10.99 16.25
CA SER A 225 8.32 10.80 14.85
C SER A 225 9.12 9.67 14.20
N PRO A 226 8.64 9.09 13.09
CA PRO A 226 9.44 8.14 12.32
C PRO A 226 10.81 8.73 11.96
N LEU A 227 11.85 7.90 12.04
CA LEU A 227 13.23 8.28 11.76
C LEU A 227 13.44 8.30 10.25
N ARG A 228 13.27 9.49 9.66
CA ARG A 228 13.38 9.70 8.22
C ARG A 228 14.83 9.77 7.74
N THR A 229 15.03 9.46 6.48
CA THR A 229 16.34 9.53 5.83
C THR A 229 16.90 10.95 5.78
N TYR A 230 16.05 11.95 5.54
CA TYR A 230 16.41 13.36 5.46
C TYR A 230 15.53 14.24 6.35
N GLY A 231 16.16 15.19 7.04
CA GLY A 231 15.49 16.33 7.69
C GLY A 231 15.71 17.61 6.87
N GLY A 232 14.87 17.88 5.89
CA GLY A 232 15.11 18.90 4.87
C GLY A 232 16.31 18.52 3.98
N LYS A 233 17.43 19.25 4.08
CA LYS A 233 18.66 18.94 3.33
C LYS A 233 19.70 18.15 4.14
N VAL A 234 19.40 17.84 5.40
CA VAL A 234 20.33 17.15 6.29
C VAL A 234 20.04 15.65 6.23
N TRP A 235 21.09 14.86 5.97
CA TRP A 235 21.07 13.41 6.07
C TRP A 235 20.97 13.00 7.53
N LEU A 236 19.96 12.20 7.90
CA LEU A 236 19.70 11.75 9.26
C LEU A 236 19.96 10.24 9.44
N ASP A 237 20.29 9.55 8.36
CA ASP A 237 20.57 8.10 8.36
C ASP A 237 19.40 7.25 8.89
N GLY A 238 18.19 7.72 8.64
CA GLY A 238 16.97 7.02 9.03
C GLY A 238 16.40 6.16 7.93
N TYR A 239 15.32 5.47 8.23
CA TYR A 239 14.69 4.48 7.35
C TYR A 239 13.63 5.08 6.44
N SER A 240 12.63 5.72 7.03
CA SER A 240 11.49 6.33 6.32
C SER A 240 10.76 7.31 7.24
N ASP A 241 10.05 8.28 6.69
CA ASP A 241 9.12 9.13 7.45
C ASP A 241 7.72 8.48 7.61
N HIS A 242 7.55 7.30 7.05
CA HIS A 242 6.38 6.45 7.26
C HIS A 242 6.75 5.14 7.97
N LEU A 243 5.84 4.63 8.79
CA LEU A 243 5.97 3.33 9.44
C LEU A 243 5.33 2.24 8.59
N PRO A 244 5.92 1.03 8.53
CA PRO A 244 5.34 -0.06 7.76
C PRO A 244 4.01 -0.56 8.33
N THR A 245 3.10 -0.96 7.45
CA THR A 245 1.84 -1.63 7.80
C THR A 245 1.89 -3.10 7.39
N ILE A 246 1.28 -3.96 8.20
CA ILE A 246 1.25 -5.40 8.01
C ILE A 246 -0.17 -5.92 8.20
N ILE A 247 -0.62 -6.79 7.31
CA ILE A 247 -1.77 -7.66 7.57
C ILE A 247 -1.30 -9.10 7.72
N TYR A 248 -1.90 -9.81 8.63
CA TYR A 248 -1.69 -11.24 8.85
C TYR A 248 -2.85 -12.01 8.25
N MET A 249 -2.51 -13.05 7.52
CA MET A 249 -3.48 -13.97 6.92
C MET A 249 -3.15 -15.39 7.35
N ARG A 250 -4.17 -16.19 7.56
CA ARG A 250 -4.04 -17.62 7.87
C ARG A 250 -4.76 -18.45 6.82
N LYS A 251 -4.26 -19.64 6.55
CA LYS A 251 -4.95 -20.63 5.74
C LYS A 251 -5.86 -21.47 6.65
N GLN A 252 -7.14 -21.57 6.27
CA GLN A 252 -8.11 -22.46 6.89
C GLN A 252 -8.24 -23.78 6.12
#